data_6209fbb499760961c5e6ff87aa314c7e
#
_entry.id   6209fbb499760961c5e6ff87aa314c7e
#
_cell.length_a   1.000
_cell.length_b   1.000
_cell.length_c   1.000
_cell.angle_alpha   90.00
_cell.angle_beta   90.00
_cell.angle_gamma   90.00
#
_symmetry.space_group_name_H-M   'P 1'
#
loop_
_entity.id
_entity.type
_entity.pdbx_description
1 polymer ?
#
loop_
_entity_poly.entity_id
_entity_poly.type
_entity_poly.pdbx_seq_one_letter_code
_entity_poly.pdbx_strand_id
1 'polypeptide(L)'
;MTAADLQRDYYRATAAEYDASHISASEPEHDFALAWLTGAAAHLGFTSFLDVGAGTGRGVLQLQQHFPDTRVAGIEPVSELRQKAHEKGVSTSALVEGDACALPFADGEFDCVLALGVMHHLASPRAALREMHRVSRRAVFISDTNNFGCGSLPQRLFSHTLRVLRLWKAFQFIKNGFKPWKNSPGDGVHYSYSLFDDISFLRSLGCDCHLLTTRPSGPNPYWTASHIAVLAHKSQ
;
A
#
# COMPACT_ATOMS: atom_id res chain seq x y z
N MET A 1 9.65 15.85 -16.07
CA MET A 1 9.16 15.53 -14.73
C MET A 1 8.33 14.25 -14.83
N THR A 2 8.72 13.21 -14.14
CA THR A 2 8.00 11.92 -14.13
C THR A 2 6.78 11.98 -13.22
N ALA A 3 5.89 10.98 -13.29
CA ALA A 3 4.77 10.88 -12.36
C ALA A 3 5.24 10.72 -10.90
N ALA A 4 6.36 9.99 -10.70
CA ALA A 4 6.97 9.83 -9.38
C ALA A 4 7.53 11.18 -8.83
N ASP A 5 8.14 12.01 -9.70
CA ASP A 5 8.62 13.33 -9.27
C ASP A 5 7.45 14.21 -8.83
N LEU A 6 6.35 14.21 -9.62
CA LEU A 6 5.13 14.95 -9.28
C LEU A 6 4.52 14.49 -7.95
N GLN A 7 4.52 13.18 -7.67
CA GLN A 7 4.03 12.64 -6.41
C GLN A 7 4.91 13.05 -5.23
N ARG A 8 6.23 12.96 -5.39
CA ARG A 8 7.18 13.41 -4.35
C ARG A 8 7.03 14.91 -4.07
N ASP A 9 6.89 15.74 -5.12
CA ASP A 9 6.69 17.17 -4.98
C ASP A 9 5.35 17.51 -4.29
N TYR A 10 4.29 16.75 -4.60
CA TYR A 10 3.00 16.90 -3.93
C TYR A 10 3.13 16.60 -2.43
N TYR A 11 3.70 15.47 -2.04
CA TYR A 11 3.86 15.13 -0.62
C TYR A 11 4.86 16.03 0.10
N ARG A 12 5.89 16.52 -0.59
CA ARG A 12 6.77 17.56 -0.05
C ARG A 12 6.01 18.82 0.32
N ALA A 13 5.15 19.28 -0.58
CA ALA A 13 4.36 20.50 -0.37
C ALA A 13 3.28 20.33 0.70
N THR A 14 2.75 19.13 0.90
CA THR A 14 1.64 18.84 1.83
C THR A 14 2.07 18.12 3.11
N ALA A 15 3.37 17.93 3.33
CA ALA A 15 3.90 17.17 4.48
C ALA A 15 3.43 17.70 5.84
N ALA A 16 3.23 19.02 5.97
CA ALA A 16 2.77 19.62 7.22
C ALA A 16 1.36 19.18 7.60
N GLU A 17 0.50 18.92 6.62
CA GLU A 17 -0.91 18.58 6.77
C GLU A 17 -1.18 17.08 6.54
N TYR A 18 -0.13 16.30 6.26
CA TYR A 18 -0.24 14.90 5.87
C TYR A 18 -1.03 14.06 6.87
N ASP A 19 -0.71 14.18 8.17
CA ASP A 19 -1.39 13.40 9.20
C ASP A 19 -2.87 13.74 9.35
N ALA A 20 -3.22 15.02 9.21
CA ALA A 20 -4.60 15.45 9.25
C ALA A 20 -5.42 14.95 8.05
N SER A 21 -4.75 14.76 6.90
CA SER A 21 -5.39 14.33 5.63
C SER A 21 -5.43 12.82 5.47
N HIS A 22 -4.38 12.09 5.93
CA HIS A 22 -4.16 10.68 5.63
C HIS A 22 -4.07 9.76 6.85
N ILE A 23 -4.03 10.34 8.07
CA ILE A 23 -4.02 9.56 9.31
C ILE A 23 -5.22 9.97 10.15
N SER A 24 -5.76 9.09 10.94
CA SER A 24 -6.91 9.29 11.81
C SER A 24 -8.27 8.92 11.16
N ALA A 25 -9.33 9.62 11.52
CA ALA A 25 -10.69 9.33 11.07
C ALA A 25 -10.92 9.39 9.55
N SER A 26 -9.97 9.95 8.77
CA SER A 26 -10.08 10.05 7.31
C SER A 26 -9.78 8.72 6.58
N GLU A 27 -8.88 7.89 7.12
CA GLU A 27 -8.48 6.60 6.50
C GLU A 27 -8.53 5.42 7.48
N PRO A 28 -9.72 5.10 8.05
CA PRO A 28 -9.86 4.02 9.04
C PRO A 28 -9.54 2.63 8.48
N GLU A 29 -9.53 2.47 7.15
CA GLU A 29 -9.21 1.22 6.47
C GLU A 29 -7.80 0.73 6.73
N HIS A 30 -6.83 1.64 6.82
CA HIS A 30 -5.45 1.26 7.08
C HIS A 30 -5.23 0.94 8.56
N ASP A 31 -5.92 1.60 9.47
CA ASP A 31 -5.88 1.27 10.90
C ASP A 31 -6.49 -0.10 11.16
N PHE A 32 -7.62 -0.41 10.50
CA PHE A 32 -8.22 -1.74 10.59
C PHE A 32 -7.34 -2.83 9.96
N ALA A 33 -6.69 -2.53 8.84
CA ALA A 33 -5.72 -3.42 8.22
C ALA A 33 -4.52 -3.69 9.15
N LEU A 34 -3.97 -2.66 9.79
CA LEU A 34 -2.87 -2.80 10.75
C LEU A 34 -3.29 -3.62 11.98
N ALA A 35 -4.49 -3.42 12.51
CA ALA A 35 -5.00 -4.24 13.61
C ALA A 35 -5.09 -5.72 13.24
N TRP A 36 -5.54 -6.02 12.00
CA TRP A 36 -5.53 -7.39 11.49
C TRP A 36 -4.11 -7.94 11.33
N LEU A 37 -3.19 -7.17 10.75
CA LEU A 37 -1.78 -7.56 10.64
C LEU A 37 -1.18 -7.85 12.01
N THR A 38 -1.43 -6.98 13.00
CA THR A 38 -0.92 -7.15 14.37
C THR A 38 -1.38 -8.47 14.98
N GLY A 39 -2.67 -8.80 14.86
CA GLY A 39 -3.19 -10.09 15.34
C GLY A 39 -2.57 -11.28 14.61
N ALA A 40 -2.46 -11.22 13.28
CA ALA A 40 -1.84 -12.28 12.47
C ALA A 40 -0.35 -12.43 12.79
N ALA A 41 0.38 -11.33 12.93
CA ALA A 41 1.80 -11.31 13.25
C ALA A 41 2.11 -11.92 14.62
N ALA A 42 1.29 -11.60 15.63
CA ALA A 42 1.40 -12.21 16.95
C ALA A 42 1.17 -13.74 16.91
N HIS A 43 0.13 -14.18 16.19
CA HIS A 43 -0.17 -15.61 16.02
C HIS A 43 0.93 -16.35 15.27
N LEU A 44 1.47 -15.75 14.22
CA LEU A 44 2.53 -16.33 13.38
C LEU A 44 3.94 -16.16 13.98
N GLY A 45 4.10 -15.40 15.06
CA GLY A 45 5.37 -15.15 15.71
C GLY A 45 6.35 -14.37 14.81
N PHE A 46 5.91 -13.30 14.16
CA PHE A 46 6.81 -12.43 13.40
C PHE A 46 7.66 -11.58 14.34
N THR A 47 8.94 -11.45 14.02
CA THR A 47 9.93 -10.73 14.82
C THR A 47 10.62 -9.59 14.07
N SER A 48 10.31 -9.40 12.79
CA SER A 48 10.88 -8.31 11.99
C SER A 48 9.91 -7.84 10.90
N PHE A 49 9.83 -6.49 10.76
CA PHE A 49 8.92 -5.83 9.84
C PHE A 49 9.63 -4.76 9.02
N LEU A 50 9.25 -4.63 7.75
CA LEU A 50 9.62 -3.51 6.89
C LEU A 50 8.36 -2.83 6.35
N ASP A 51 8.18 -1.54 6.65
CA ASP A 51 7.10 -0.69 6.12
C ASP A 51 7.59 0.05 4.88
N VAL A 52 7.01 -0.28 3.73
CA VAL A 52 7.37 0.29 2.42
C VAL A 52 6.45 1.45 2.09
N GLY A 53 7.00 2.65 1.94
CA GLY A 53 6.24 3.89 1.83
C GLY A 53 5.66 4.31 3.19
N ALA A 54 6.50 4.27 4.22
CA ALA A 54 6.09 4.47 5.61
C ALA A 54 5.51 5.87 5.91
N GLY A 55 5.63 6.83 4.98
CA GLY A 55 5.13 8.19 5.14
C GLY A 55 5.66 8.85 6.42
N THR A 56 4.74 9.32 7.26
CA THR A 56 5.06 9.90 8.58
C THR A 56 5.17 8.86 9.69
N GLY A 57 5.38 7.58 9.35
CA GLY A 57 5.73 6.52 10.29
C GLY A 57 4.56 5.83 11.00
N ARG A 58 3.31 5.94 10.53
CA ARG A 58 2.14 5.32 11.17
C ARG A 58 2.33 3.83 11.43
N GLY A 59 2.68 3.07 10.38
CA GLY A 59 2.87 1.61 10.48
C GLY A 59 4.05 1.26 11.39
N VAL A 60 5.18 1.97 11.23
CA VAL A 60 6.37 1.76 12.05
C VAL A 60 6.07 1.96 13.53
N LEU A 61 5.45 3.09 13.91
CA LEU A 61 5.13 3.41 15.31
C LEU A 61 4.15 2.41 15.92
N GLN A 62 3.09 2.04 15.18
CA GLN A 62 2.11 1.08 15.67
C GLN A 62 2.73 -0.30 15.88
N LEU A 63 3.57 -0.77 14.96
CA LEU A 63 4.26 -2.06 15.10
C LEU A 63 5.27 -2.04 16.24
N GLN A 64 6.04 -0.96 16.42
CA GLN A 64 6.96 -0.81 17.56
C GLN A 64 6.22 -0.80 18.91
N GLN A 65 5.05 -0.18 18.97
CA GLN A 65 4.22 -0.17 20.17
C GLN A 65 3.69 -1.56 20.54
N HIS A 66 3.25 -2.34 19.55
CA HIS A 66 2.69 -3.67 19.79
C HIS A 66 3.76 -4.77 19.96
N PHE A 67 4.92 -4.57 19.36
CA PHE A 67 6.03 -5.53 19.35
C PHE A 67 7.35 -4.82 19.75
N PRO A 68 7.51 -4.39 21.02
CA PRO A 68 8.66 -3.56 21.45
C PRO A 68 10.00 -4.26 21.27
N ASP A 69 10.04 -5.61 21.31
CA ASP A 69 11.26 -6.40 21.18
C ASP A 69 11.55 -6.85 19.74
N THR A 70 10.82 -6.31 18.75
CA THR A 70 10.99 -6.69 17.35
C THR A 70 11.74 -5.62 16.55
N ARG A 71 12.37 -6.06 15.48
CA ARG A 71 12.98 -5.14 14.52
C ARG A 71 11.92 -4.57 13.60
N VAL A 72 11.67 -3.26 13.68
CA VAL A 72 10.76 -2.56 12.75
C VAL A 72 11.57 -1.51 12.01
N ALA A 73 11.56 -1.60 10.67
CA ALA A 73 12.18 -0.64 9.77
C ALA A 73 11.16 -0.09 8.78
N GLY A 74 11.48 1.03 8.14
CA GLY A 74 10.67 1.62 7.08
C GLY A 74 11.52 2.27 6.00
N ILE A 75 10.95 2.41 4.82
CA ILE A 75 11.47 3.27 3.76
C ILE A 75 10.42 4.29 3.31
N GLU A 76 10.87 5.50 3.01
CA GLU A 76 10.05 6.58 2.50
C GLU A 76 10.91 7.48 1.59
N PRO A 77 10.53 7.74 0.33
CA PRO A 77 11.34 8.57 -0.56
C PRO A 77 11.29 10.06 -0.22
N VAL A 78 10.22 10.57 0.43
CA VAL A 78 10.03 12.00 0.70
C VAL A 78 10.67 12.38 2.04
N SER A 79 11.69 13.26 1.99
CA SER A 79 12.47 13.68 3.16
C SER A 79 11.62 14.34 4.24
N GLU A 80 10.66 15.17 3.82
CA GLU A 80 9.77 15.92 4.71
C GLU A 80 8.83 14.99 5.50
N LEU A 81 8.36 13.89 4.87
CA LEU A 81 7.57 12.87 5.57
C LEU A 81 8.45 12.08 6.56
N ARG A 82 9.68 11.71 6.15
CA ARG A 82 10.64 11.06 7.08
C ARG A 82 10.94 11.95 8.28
N GLN A 83 11.15 13.25 8.05
CA GLN A 83 11.37 14.20 9.13
C GLN A 83 10.19 14.21 10.12
N LYS A 84 8.95 14.24 9.63
CA LYS A 84 7.76 14.14 10.47
C LYS A 84 7.71 12.85 11.29
N ALA A 85 8.10 11.73 10.71
CA ALA A 85 8.20 10.46 11.42
C ALA A 85 9.26 10.52 12.54
N HIS A 86 10.40 11.13 12.27
CA HIS A 86 11.47 11.32 13.29
C HIS A 86 11.02 12.25 14.43
N GLU A 87 10.28 13.32 14.11
CA GLU A 87 9.67 14.21 15.11
C GLU A 87 8.68 13.46 16.03
N LYS A 88 8.02 12.38 15.53
CA LYS A 88 7.15 11.50 16.30
C LYS A 88 7.88 10.39 17.08
N GLY A 89 9.20 10.31 16.96
CA GLY A 89 10.03 9.35 17.71
C GLY A 89 10.50 8.14 16.90
N VAL A 90 10.22 8.04 15.60
CA VAL A 90 10.83 7.00 14.76
C VAL A 90 12.33 7.29 14.63
N SER A 91 13.19 6.33 14.95
CA SER A 91 14.64 6.48 14.83
C SER A 91 15.05 6.74 13.37
N THR A 92 16.07 7.59 13.17
CA THR A 92 16.66 7.85 11.85
C THR A 92 17.30 6.60 11.22
N SER A 93 17.71 5.64 12.05
CA SER A 93 18.21 4.34 11.58
C SER A 93 17.08 3.36 11.20
N ALA A 94 15.87 3.56 11.75
CA ALA A 94 14.74 2.69 11.48
C ALA A 94 13.94 3.12 10.23
N LEU A 95 13.93 4.42 9.90
CA LEU A 95 13.25 4.94 8.71
C LEU A 95 14.24 5.66 7.81
N VAL A 96 14.50 5.08 6.66
CA VAL A 96 15.50 5.57 5.71
C VAL A 96 14.87 5.92 4.35
N GLU A 97 15.66 6.63 3.52
CA GLU A 97 15.27 6.85 2.13
C GLU A 97 15.29 5.56 1.33
N GLY A 98 14.30 5.35 0.47
CA GLY A 98 14.28 4.18 -0.41
C GLY A 98 13.20 4.24 -1.47
N ASP A 99 13.36 3.38 -2.49
CA ASP A 99 12.40 3.16 -3.56
C ASP A 99 11.76 1.78 -3.38
N ALA A 100 10.43 1.72 -3.40
CA ALA A 100 9.67 0.47 -3.30
C ALA A 100 10.03 -0.56 -4.38
N CYS A 101 10.49 -0.09 -5.55
CA CYS A 101 10.88 -0.94 -6.68
C CYS A 101 12.35 -1.39 -6.64
N ALA A 102 13.14 -0.94 -5.65
CA ALA A 102 14.55 -1.27 -5.47
C ALA A 102 14.91 -1.21 -3.98
N LEU A 103 14.46 -2.19 -3.20
CA LEU A 103 14.64 -2.21 -1.75
C LEU A 103 16.09 -2.50 -1.38
N PRO A 104 16.74 -1.63 -0.53
CA PRO A 104 18.14 -1.77 -0.16
C PRO A 104 18.37 -2.81 0.95
N PHE A 105 17.70 -3.95 0.86
CA PHE A 105 17.74 -5.02 1.84
C PHE A 105 18.00 -6.38 1.19
N ALA A 106 18.57 -7.30 1.95
CA ALA A 106 18.85 -8.66 1.50
C ALA A 106 17.57 -9.49 1.32
N ASP A 107 17.69 -10.59 0.56
CA ASP A 107 16.61 -11.56 0.39
C ASP A 107 16.21 -12.18 1.74
N GLY A 108 14.90 -12.18 2.03
CA GLY A 108 14.36 -12.75 3.27
C GLY A 108 14.82 -12.04 4.56
N GLU A 109 15.19 -10.78 4.49
CA GLU A 109 15.73 -10.05 5.65
C GLU A 109 14.68 -9.77 6.74
N PHE A 110 13.40 -9.63 6.36
CA PHE A 110 12.30 -9.37 7.30
C PHE A 110 11.26 -10.49 7.27
N ASP A 111 10.63 -10.80 8.40
CA ASP A 111 9.54 -11.77 8.45
C ASP A 111 8.34 -11.29 7.62
N CYS A 112 7.98 -10.01 7.77
CA CYS A 112 6.87 -9.40 7.05
C CYS A 112 7.29 -8.08 6.43
N VAL A 113 6.98 -7.89 5.15
CA VAL A 113 7.12 -6.62 4.44
C VAL A 113 5.73 -6.09 4.14
N LEU A 114 5.42 -4.87 4.59
CA LEU A 114 4.10 -4.28 4.43
C LEU A 114 4.12 -3.00 3.59
N ALA A 115 2.95 -2.66 3.01
CA ALA A 115 2.69 -1.39 2.35
C ALA A 115 1.22 -0.98 2.55
N LEU A 116 1.00 0.26 2.98
CA LEU A 116 -0.32 0.80 3.30
C LEU A 116 -0.61 2.02 2.42
N GLY A 117 -1.52 1.88 1.44
CA GLY A 117 -1.90 2.97 0.55
C GLY A 117 -0.79 3.40 -0.43
N VAL A 118 0.10 2.50 -0.83
CA VAL A 118 1.28 2.83 -1.65
C VAL A 118 1.15 2.39 -3.10
N MET A 119 0.53 1.22 -3.34
CA MET A 119 0.57 0.56 -4.64
C MET A 119 -0.09 1.38 -5.75
N HIS A 120 -1.13 2.12 -5.43
CA HIS A 120 -1.86 2.96 -6.39
C HIS A 120 -1.07 4.22 -6.81
N HIS A 121 0.01 4.56 -6.13
CA HIS A 121 0.94 5.63 -6.55
C HIS A 121 2.06 5.14 -7.45
N LEU A 122 2.26 3.84 -7.58
CA LEU A 122 3.37 3.28 -8.34
C LEU A 122 2.99 3.05 -9.81
N ALA A 123 3.89 3.44 -10.71
CA ALA A 123 3.77 3.13 -12.14
C ALA A 123 3.90 1.61 -12.40
N SER A 124 4.63 0.91 -11.55
CA SER A 124 4.91 -0.52 -11.64
C SER A 124 4.68 -1.23 -10.31
N PRO A 125 3.43 -1.38 -9.83
CA PRO A 125 3.17 -2.01 -8.53
C PRO A 125 3.75 -3.43 -8.44
N ARG A 126 3.76 -4.19 -9.53
CA ARG A 126 4.33 -5.55 -9.55
C ARG A 126 5.85 -5.59 -9.40
N ALA A 127 6.58 -4.51 -9.77
CA ALA A 127 8.00 -4.41 -9.47
C ALA A 127 8.22 -4.28 -7.96
N ALA A 128 7.46 -3.40 -7.30
CA ALA A 128 7.48 -3.27 -5.85
C ALA A 128 7.08 -4.59 -5.15
N LEU A 129 6.04 -5.27 -5.63
CA LEU A 129 5.62 -6.57 -5.06
C LEU A 129 6.71 -7.64 -5.18
N ARG A 130 7.48 -7.67 -6.28
CA ARG A 130 8.63 -8.59 -6.39
C ARG A 130 9.70 -8.27 -5.35
N GLU A 131 10.02 -7.00 -5.16
CA GLU A 131 10.99 -6.57 -4.16
C GLU A 131 10.49 -6.85 -2.73
N MET A 132 9.26 -6.52 -2.43
CA MET A 132 8.64 -6.86 -1.15
C MET A 132 8.67 -8.37 -0.90
N HIS A 133 8.34 -9.16 -1.90
CA HIS A 133 8.43 -10.62 -1.81
C HIS A 133 9.88 -11.08 -1.65
N ARG A 134 10.84 -10.54 -2.39
CA ARG A 134 12.27 -10.89 -2.27
C ARG A 134 12.78 -10.66 -0.85
N VAL A 135 12.50 -9.48 -0.31
CA VAL A 135 13.00 -9.04 1.01
C VAL A 135 12.23 -9.70 2.16
N SER A 136 10.98 -10.13 1.94
CA SER A 136 10.22 -10.86 2.96
C SER A 136 10.70 -12.31 3.08
N ARG A 137 10.82 -12.80 4.30
CA ARG A 137 11.09 -14.21 4.60
C ARG A 137 9.82 -15.06 4.64
N ARG A 138 8.72 -14.51 5.18
CA ARG A 138 7.50 -15.26 5.48
C ARG A 138 6.24 -14.68 4.89
N ALA A 139 6.09 -13.34 4.84
CA ALA A 139 4.85 -12.73 4.38
C ALA A 139 5.05 -11.36 3.75
N VAL A 140 4.16 -11.03 2.80
CA VAL A 140 3.91 -9.69 2.30
C VAL A 140 2.50 -9.28 2.75
N PHE A 141 2.37 -8.06 3.28
CA PHE A 141 1.09 -7.48 3.67
C PHE A 141 0.81 -6.19 2.91
N ILE A 142 -0.37 -6.06 2.32
CA ILE A 142 -0.73 -4.89 1.53
C ILE A 142 -2.14 -4.46 1.94
N SER A 143 -2.33 -3.17 2.20
CA SER A 143 -3.65 -2.54 2.30
C SER A 143 -3.77 -1.45 1.25
N ASP A 144 -4.71 -1.59 0.32
CA ASP A 144 -4.85 -0.64 -0.78
C ASP A 144 -6.25 -0.64 -1.39
N THR A 145 -6.47 0.26 -2.32
CA THR A 145 -7.74 0.50 -3.00
C THR A 145 -8.15 -0.64 -3.94
N ASN A 146 -9.45 -0.74 -4.16
CA ASN A 146 -10.06 -1.43 -5.29
C ASN A 146 -10.95 -0.45 -6.07
N ASN A 147 -10.42 0.12 -7.13
CA ASN A 147 -11.15 1.07 -7.97
C ASN A 147 -12.48 0.54 -8.52
N PHE A 148 -12.61 -0.78 -8.69
CA PHE A 148 -13.82 -1.40 -9.23
C PHE A 148 -14.93 -1.57 -8.19
N GLY A 149 -14.59 -1.46 -6.91
CA GLY A 149 -15.55 -1.43 -5.80
C GLY A 149 -16.01 -0.02 -5.43
N CYS A 150 -15.42 1.03 -6.04
CA CYS A 150 -15.73 2.42 -5.74
C CYS A 150 -16.93 2.95 -6.56
N GLY A 151 -17.62 3.94 -5.98
CA GLY A 151 -18.69 4.67 -6.65
C GLY A 151 -20.05 4.00 -6.58
N SER A 152 -21.02 4.58 -7.31
CA SER A 152 -22.39 4.09 -7.41
C SER A 152 -22.49 2.78 -8.21
N LEU A 153 -23.61 2.06 -8.06
CA LEU A 153 -23.84 0.82 -8.81
C LEU A 153 -23.69 0.99 -10.33
N PRO A 154 -24.26 2.02 -11.00
CA PRO A 154 -24.04 2.23 -12.42
C PRO A 154 -22.57 2.45 -12.79
N GLN A 155 -21.82 3.20 -11.96
CA GLN A 155 -20.40 3.44 -12.19
C GLN A 155 -19.59 2.14 -12.08
N ARG A 156 -19.90 1.30 -11.10
CA ARG A 156 -19.27 -0.02 -10.95
C ARG A 156 -19.57 -0.93 -12.12
N LEU A 157 -20.84 -1.03 -12.53
CA LEU A 157 -21.23 -1.81 -13.71
C LEU A 157 -20.50 -1.34 -14.98
N PHE A 158 -20.42 -0.04 -15.21
CA PHE A 158 -19.69 0.53 -16.34
C PHE A 158 -18.19 0.18 -16.29
N SER A 159 -17.53 0.37 -15.15
CA SER A 159 -16.10 0.07 -15.00
C SER A 159 -15.80 -1.42 -15.20
N HIS A 160 -16.62 -2.29 -14.64
CA HIS A 160 -16.49 -3.74 -14.83
C HIS A 160 -16.74 -4.16 -16.28
N THR A 161 -17.72 -3.57 -16.97
CA THR A 161 -17.97 -3.84 -18.40
C THR A 161 -16.74 -3.48 -19.23
N LEU A 162 -16.17 -2.28 -19.03
CA LEU A 162 -14.94 -1.88 -19.72
C LEU A 162 -13.76 -2.79 -19.41
N ARG A 163 -13.69 -3.29 -18.16
CA ARG A 163 -12.65 -4.22 -17.76
C ARG A 163 -12.78 -5.58 -18.46
N VAL A 164 -13.98 -6.16 -18.52
CA VAL A 164 -14.26 -7.42 -19.24
C VAL A 164 -13.90 -7.27 -20.73
N LEU A 165 -14.25 -6.13 -21.33
CA LEU A 165 -13.93 -5.80 -22.72
C LEU A 165 -12.44 -5.43 -22.93
N ARG A 166 -11.62 -5.40 -21.88
CA ARG A 166 -10.20 -4.96 -21.90
C ARG A 166 -10.00 -3.50 -22.34
N LEU A 167 -11.04 -2.68 -22.29
CA LEU A 167 -11.02 -1.27 -22.70
C LEU A 167 -10.72 -0.31 -21.53
N TRP A 168 -10.68 -0.79 -20.29
CA TRP A 168 -10.51 0.05 -19.10
C TRP A 168 -9.27 0.94 -19.14
N LYS A 169 -8.10 0.38 -19.51
CA LYS A 169 -6.86 1.16 -19.60
C LYS A 169 -6.92 2.25 -20.65
N ALA A 170 -7.47 1.94 -21.84
CA ALA A 170 -7.64 2.91 -22.92
C ALA A 170 -8.62 4.03 -22.51
N PHE A 171 -9.73 3.67 -21.87
CA PHE A 171 -10.68 4.63 -21.34
C PHE A 171 -10.03 5.58 -20.32
N GLN A 172 -9.30 5.03 -19.34
CA GLN A 172 -8.60 5.83 -18.33
C GLN A 172 -7.55 6.74 -18.97
N PHE A 173 -6.79 6.25 -19.94
CA PHE A 173 -5.77 7.04 -20.65
C PHE A 173 -6.40 8.25 -21.35
N ILE A 174 -7.50 8.05 -22.08
CA ILE A 174 -8.22 9.14 -22.75
C ILE A 174 -8.84 10.11 -21.73
N LYS A 175 -9.51 9.58 -20.70
CA LYS A 175 -10.15 10.36 -19.63
C LYS A 175 -9.17 11.24 -18.87
N ASN A 176 -7.94 10.78 -18.67
CA ASN A 176 -6.90 11.48 -17.93
C ASN A 176 -6.01 12.38 -18.82
N GLY A 177 -6.46 12.74 -20.04
CA GLY A 177 -5.71 13.59 -20.94
C GLY A 177 -4.45 12.92 -21.49
N PHE A 178 -4.57 11.69 -21.93
CA PHE A 178 -3.50 10.85 -22.48
C PHE A 178 -2.38 10.55 -21.48
N LYS A 179 -2.77 10.38 -20.20
CA LYS A 179 -1.86 9.94 -19.13
C LYS A 179 -2.41 8.67 -18.49
N PRO A 180 -1.54 7.71 -18.08
CA PRO A 180 -1.98 6.49 -17.39
C PRO A 180 -2.38 6.73 -15.93
N TRP A 181 -2.21 7.95 -15.45
CA TRP A 181 -2.45 8.39 -14.07
C TRP A 181 -3.31 9.67 -14.07
N LYS A 182 -3.91 9.97 -12.94
CA LYS A 182 -4.57 11.26 -12.68
C LYS A 182 -3.92 11.95 -11.48
N ASN A 183 -4.06 13.27 -11.40
CA ASN A 183 -3.69 14.05 -10.23
C ASN A 183 -4.95 14.42 -9.44
N SER A 184 -4.96 14.15 -8.15
CA SER A 184 -6.04 14.43 -7.22
C SER A 184 -5.59 15.48 -6.20
N PRO A 185 -6.43 16.47 -5.85
CA PRO A 185 -6.07 17.47 -4.84
C PRO A 185 -5.79 16.90 -3.45
N GLY A 186 -6.39 15.74 -3.11
CA GLY A 186 -6.23 15.13 -1.78
C GLY A 186 -5.16 14.05 -1.70
N ASP A 187 -4.62 13.56 -2.85
CA ASP A 187 -3.80 12.35 -2.87
C ASP A 187 -2.66 12.39 -3.92
N GLY A 188 -2.54 13.51 -4.64
CA GLY A 188 -1.53 13.67 -5.70
C GLY A 188 -1.75 12.73 -6.88
N VAL A 189 -0.65 12.20 -7.42
CA VAL A 189 -0.66 11.31 -8.59
C VAL A 189 -1.06 9.90 -8.18
N HIS A 190 -2.10 9.36 -8.83
CA HIS A 190 -2.47 7.98 -8.63
C HIS A 190 -2.92 7.30 -9.94
N TYR A 191 -2.68 6.00 -9.99
CA TYR A 191 -3.06 5.12 -11.08
C TYR A 191 -4.40 4.44 -10.77
N SER A 192 -5.12 4.03 -11.81
CA SER A 192 -6.27 3.15 -11.61
C SER A 192 -5.77 1.78 -11.16
N TYR A 193 -5.92 1.49 -9.87
CA TYR A 193 -5.39 0.31 -9.21
C TYR A 193 -6.48 -0.52 -8.56
N SER A 194 -6.27 -1.82 -8.51
CA SER A 194 -7.08 -2.76 -7.73
C SER A 194 -6.16 -3.84 -7.17
N LEU A 195 -6.08 -3.95 -5.86
CA LEU A 195 -5.26 -4.97 -5.19
C LEU A 195 -5.73 -6.40 -5.55
N PHE A 196 -7.00 -6.59 -5.94
CA PHE A 196 -7.46 -7.88 -6.45
C PHE A 196 -6.69 -8.36 -7.70
N ASP A 197 -6.17 -7.44 -8.53
CA ASP A 197 -5.42 -7.78 -9.74
C ASP A 197 -4.06 -8.39 -9.44
N ASP A 198 -3.55 -8.16 -8.24
CA ASP A 198 -2.24 -8.63 -7.82
C ASP A 198 -2.30 -9.91 -6.97
N ILE A 199 -3.49 -10.35 -6.54
CA ILE A 199 -3.63 -11.62 -5.80
C ILE A 199 -3.13 -12.82 -6.64
N SER A 200 -3.48 -12.87 -7.92
CA SER A 200 -3.01 -13.93 -8.82
C SER A 200 -1.50 -13.89 -9.02
N PHE A 201 -0.94 -12.69 -9.05
CA PHE A 201 0.51 -12.49 -9.14
C PHE A 201 1.22 -12.96 -7.85
N LEU A 202 0.73 -12.59 -6.67
CA LEU A 202 1.27 -13.06 -5.38
C LEU A 202 1.19 -14.59 -5.27
N ARG A 203 0.09 -15.20 -5.71
CA ARG A 203 -0.03 -16.67 -5.78
C ARG A 203 0.98 -17.29 -6.74
N SER A 204 1.28 -16.64 -7.87
CA SER A 204 2.30 -17.12 -8.80
C SER A 204 3.72 -17.05 -8.24
N LEU A 205 3.94 -16.25 -7.18
CA LEU A 205 5.17 -16.21 -6.41
C LEU A 205 5.22 -17.23 -5.26
N GLY A 206 4.24 -18.14 -5.18
CA GLY A 206 4.18 -19.18 -4.14
C GLY A 206 3.59 -18.69 -2.82
N CYS A 207 2.67 -17.72 -2.84
CA CYS A 207 2.02 -17.23 -1.64
C CYS A 207 0.58 -17.73 -1.51
N ASP A 208 0.20 -18.13 -0.29
CA ASP A 208 -1.19 -18.26 0.13
C ASP A 208 -1.73 -16.90 0.55
N CYS A 209 -2.81 -16.45 -0.09
CA CYS A 209 -3.35 -15.12 0.10
C CYS A 209 -4.63 -15.16 0.93
N HIS A 210 -4.60 -14.49 2.09
CA HIS A 210 -5.76 -14.19 2.92
C HIS A 210 -6.21 -12.75 2.65
N LEU A 211 -7.52 -12.52 2.62
CA LEU A 211 -8.11 -11.25 2.25
C LEU A 211 -9.07 -10.76 3.32
N LEU A 212 -8.99 -9.46 3.62
CA LEU A 212 -9.90 -8.74 4.49
C LEU A 212 -10.46 -7.51 3.75
N THR A 213 -11.78 -7.27 3.82
CA THR A 213 -12.35 -5.99 3.41
C THR A 213 -12.19 -4.99 4.55
N THR A 214 -11.49 -3.89 4.31
CA THR A 214 -11.16 -2.91 5.34
C THR A 214 -12.15 -1.75 5.40
N ARG A 215 -13.10 -1.72 4.45
CA ARG A 215 -14.31 -0.87 4.48
C ARG A 215 -15.56 -1.73 4.29
N PRO A 216 -16.74 -1.25 4.72
CA PRO A 216 -18.00 -1.97 4.50
C PRO A 216 -18.17 -2.37 3.03
N SER A 217 -18.56 -3.61 2.80
CA SER A 217 -18.75 -4.17 1.46
C SER A 217 -20.02 -5.01 1.41
N GLY A 218 -20.52 -5.24 0.19
CA GLY A 218 -21.63 -6.17 -0.07
C GLY A 218 -21.14 -7.62 -0.16
N PRO A 219 -22.02 -8.54 -0.58
CA PRO A 219 -21.74 -9.99 -0.59
C PRO A 219 -20.54 -10.41 -1.45
N ASN A 220 -20.22 -9.65 -2.49
CA ASN A 220 -19.05 -9.91 -3.33
C ASN A 220 -18.05 -8.76 -3.18
N PRO A 221 -16.97 -8.91 -2.41
CA PRO A 221 -15.97 -7.86 -2.17
C PRO A 221 -15.30 -7.33 -3.43
N TYR A 222 -15.08 -8.18 -4.42
CA TYR A 222 -14.50 -7.78 -5.70
C TYR A 222 -15.31 -6.65 -6.39
N TRP A 223 -16.65 -6.67 -6.25
CA TRP A 223 -17.56 -5.70 -6.85
C TRP A 223 -17.91 -4.54 -5.92
N THR A 224 -17.74 -4.71 -4.62
CA THR A 224 -18.35 -3.83 -3.63
C THR A 224 -17.39 -3.24 -2.60
N ALA A 225 -16.23 -3.88 -2.37
CA ALA A 225 -15.23 -3.34 -1.46
C ALA A 225 -14.40 -2.27 -2.17
N SER A 226 -14.35 -1.07 -1.62
CA SER A 226 -13.48 0.01 -2.11
C SER A 226 -12.02 -0.15 -1.67
N HIS A 227 -11.80 -0.80 -0.51
CA HIS A 227 -10.48 -1.08 0.06
C HIS A 227 -10.42 -2.49 0.60
N ILE A 228 -9.28 -3.12 0.42
CA ILE A 228 -8.99 -4.46 0.94
C ILE A 228 -7.57 -4.51 1.51
N ALA A 229 -7.35 -5.44 2.42
CA ALA A 229 -6.02 -5.86 2.83
C ALA A 229 -5.78 -7.31 2.42
N VAL A 230 -4.54 -7.61 2.06
CA VAL A 230 -4.07 -8.96 1.70
C VAL A 230 -2.85 -9.31 2.53
N LEU A 231 -2.92 -10.42 3.25
CA LEU A 231 -1.76 -11.09 3.84
C LEU A 231 -1.38 -12.25 2.91
N ALA A 232 -0.28 -12.11 2.20
CA ALA A 232 0.29 -13.10 1.31
C ALA A 232 1.42 -13.84 2.04
N HIS A 233 1.11 -15.01 2.60
CA HIS A 233 2.06 -15.85 3.32
C HIS A 233 2.77 -16.77 2.35
N LYS A 234 4.10 -16.84 2.41
CA LYS A 234 4.89 -17.75 1.57
C LYS A 234 4.64 -19.19 1.98
N SER A 235 4.27 -20.04 1.02
CA SER A 235 4.17 -21.48 1.23
C SER A 235 5.56 -22.04 1.57
N GLN A 236 5.63 -22.88 2.59
CA GLN A 236 6.88 -23.54 3.01
C GLN A 236 7.29 -24.59 2.01
#